data_8fcacb6429ed08809086e3525e0fbd6e
#
_entry.id   8fcacb6429ed08809086e3525e0fbd6e
#
_cell.length_a   1.000
_cell.length_b   1.000
_cell.length_c   1.000
_cell.angle_alpha   90.00
_cell.angle_beta   90.00
_cell.angle_gamma   90.00
#
_symmetry.space_group_name_H-M   'P 1'
#
loop_
_entity.id
_entity.type
_entity.pdbx_description
1 polymer ?
#
loop_
_entity_poly.entity_id
_entity_poly.type
_entity_poly.pdbx_seq_one_letter_code
_entity_poly.pdbx_strand_id
1 'polypeptide(L)'
;MVFLVTRVSLLLLGYLTLGKFAVAPSIRPFPSNLLLDGFFRWDSDWYAHIVDQGYIAPAAIVAGQQRNTAFFPLYPLCVRLAKLVVGNTWIAGLLVANLAFLAAAIILHRLVRDRLGETTARRAVVLLCVSPFSVFFMAMYSESLFLALALAAFHAADKRRWFWASLLAGLAGATRVTGCLLLVGLFILYLEQSQFRWRNIRADILFLLLGTSGPLAFCGFLWARYGNAFEFYRAQYVSGWAKEAPITAAFTEIVAALKPAAVATGSATSLTFVQIGSIGFVIGAVVWGMLRKKLPLSYGIWSFLMTASVLAKWTSAGRYLSVVFPVYVAAAALGEREALYYLIVALSCVLAAHQQILFVLGRWVA
;
A
#
# COMPACT_ATOMS: atom_id res chain seq x y z
N MET A 1 -18.50 9.95 7.14
CA MET A 1 -18.89 10.84 6.01
C MET A 1 -17.79 10.93 4.94
N VAL A 2 -16.56 11.39 5.22
CA VAL A 2 -15.48 11.57 4.21
C VAL A 2 -15.19 10.31 3.39
N PHE A 3 -15.14 9.14 4.02
CA PHE A 3 -15.00 7.84 3.33
C PHE A 3 -16.05 7.66 2.23
N LEU A 4 -17.32 7.83 2.53
CA LEU A 4 -18.41 7.65 1.55
C LEU A 4 -18.31 8.69 0.42
N VAL A 5 -18.08 9.95 0.76
CA VAL A 5 -17.95 11.03 -0.24
C VAL A 5 -16.81 10.70 -1.22
N THR A 6 -15.63 10.32 -0.72
CA THR A 6 -14.50 9.99 -1.61
C THR A 6 -14.76 8.75 -2.46
N ARG A 7 -15.42 7.71 -1.91
CA ARG A 7 -15.79 6.50 -2.70
C ARG A 7 -16.77 6.84 -3.82
N VAL A 8 -17.83 7.60 -3.50
CA VAL A 8 -18.81 8.04 -4.51
C VAL A 8 -18.16 8.94 -5.57
N SER A 9 -17.30 9.88 -5.16
CA SER A 9 -16.58 10.75 -6.11
C SER A 9 -15.70 9.95 -7.08
N LEU A 10 -14.95 8.95 -6.59
CA LEU A 10 -14.11 8.09 -7.43
C LEU A 10 -14.96 7.21 -8.38
N LEU A 11 -16.09 6.67 -7.90
CA LEU A 11 -17.05 5.93 -8.74
C LEU A 11 -17.59 6.80 -9.88
N LEU A 12 -18.10 7.99 -9.55
CA LEU A 12 -18.66 8.90 -10.54
C LEU A 12 -17.62 9.38 -11.54
N LEU A 13 -16.41 9.71 -11.08
CA LEU A 13 -15.31 10.12 -11.96
C LEU A 13 -14.92 8.98 -12.91
N GLY A 14 -14.83 7.75 -12.41
CA GLY A 14 -14.56 6.58 -13.23
C GLY A 14 -15.64 6.34 -14.28
N TYR A 15 -16.91 6.40 -13.88
CA TYR A 15 -18.05 6.28 -14.78
C TYR A 15 -18.04 7.32 -15.90
N LEU A 16 -17.87 8.60 -15.54
CA LEU A 16 -17.83 9.71 -16.51
C LEU A 16 -16.63 9.58 -17.48
N THR A 17 -15.49 9.13 -16.97
CA THR A 17 -14.29 8.92 -17.77
C THR A 17 -14.50 7.81 -18.79
N LEU A 18 -15.00 6.64 -18.36
CA LEU A 18 -15.24 5.49 -19.23
C LEU A 18 -16.34 5.75 -20.26
N GLY A 19 -17.30 6.62 -19.96
CA GLY A 19 -18.36 7.02 -20.88
C GLY A 19 -17.90 7.96 -22.01
N LYS A 20 -16.71 8.59 -21.85
CA LYS A 20 -16.22 9.60 -22.80
C LYS A 20 -14.94 9.23 -23.54
N PHE A 21 -14.12 8.36 -22.98
CA PHE A 21 -12.77 8.09 -23.48
C PHE A 21 -12.56 6.60 -23.74
N ALA A 22 -11.78 6.30 -24.77
CA ALA A 22 -11.38 4.94 -25.10
C ALA A 22 -10.42 4.37 -24.05
N VAL A 23 -10.66 3.13 -23.66
CA VAL A 23 -9.83 2.38 -22.70
C VAL A 23 -8.70 1.70 -23.45
N ALA A 24 -7.47 1.78 -22.91
CA ALA A 24 -6.36 1.00 -23.42
C ALA A 24 -6.65 -0.51 -23.28
N PRO A 25 -6.01 -1.39 -24.09
CA PRO A 25 -6.17 -2.83 -23.96
C PRO A 25 -5.93 -3.29 -22.53
N SER A 26 -6.95 -3.80 -21.87
CA SER A 26 -6.94 -4.21 -20.47
C SER A 26 -8.10 -5.16 -20.19
N ILE A 27 -8.02 -5.86 -19.09
CA ILE A 27 -9.11 -6.72 -18.61
C ILE A 27 -10.31 -5.87 -18.27
N ARG A 28 -11.46 -6.31 -18.75
CA ARG A 28 -12.75 -5.66 -18.56
C ARG A 28 -13.81 -6.67 -18.13
N PRO A 29 -13.86 -7.04 -16.81
CA PRO A 29 -14.80 -8.04 -16.32
C PRO A 29 -16.28 -7.63 -16.47
N PHE A 30 -16.54 -6.33 -16.51
CA PHE A 30 -17.89 -5.75 -16.60
C PHE A 30 -17.98 -4.69 -17.71
N PRO A 31 -17.73 -5.01 -18.98
CA PRO A 31 -17.65 -4.01 -20.06
C PRO A 31 -18.96 -3.24 -20.27
N SER A 32 -20.10 -3.83 -19.91
CA SER A 32 -21.42 -3.20 -19.96
C SER A 32 -21.78 -2.41 -18.70
N ASN A 33 -21.01 -2.54 -17.61
CA ASN A 33 -21.24 -1.83 -16.35
C ASN A 33 -20.07 -0.89 -16.04
N LEU A 34 -20.12 0.33 -16.59
CA LEU A 34 -19.04 1.30 -16.44
C LEU A 34 -18.77 1.74 -15.00
N LEU A 35 -19.71 1.58 -14.06
CA LEU A 35 -19.49 1.88 -12.64
C LEU A 35 -18.50 0.91 -12.00
N LEU A 36 -18.54 -0.35 -12.40
CA LEU A 36 -17.68 -1.40 -11.84
C LEU A 36 -16.41 -1.59 -12.64
N ASP A 37 -16.49 -1.55 -13.98
CA ASP A 37 -15.40 -1.93 -14.88
C ASP A 37 -14.08 -1.18 -14.62
N GLY A 38 -14.17 0.08 -14.19
CA GLY A 38 -13.01 0.94 -13.97
C GLY A 38 -12.06 0.51 -12.85
N PHE A 39 -12.44 -0.44 -11.99
CA PHE A 39 -11.67 -0.82 -10.81
C PHE A 39 -10.90 -2.15 -10.95
N PHE A 40 -10.89 -2.72 -12.14
CA PHE A 40 -10.22 -3.99 -12.44
C PHE A 40 -9.17 -3.79 -13.52
N ARG A 41 -7.96 -3.44 -13.12
CA ARG A 41 -6.81 -3.23 -14.00
C ARG A 41 -5.59 -3.93 -13.41
N TRP A 42 -4.69 -4.39 -14.27
CA TRP A 42 -3.39 -4.99 -13.94
C TRP A 42 -3.44 -6.07 -12.85
N ASP A 43 -2.97 -5.74 -11.63
CA ASP A 43 -2.84 -6.73 -10.54
C ASP A 43 -4.18 -7.36 -10.14
N SER A 44 -5.30 -6.72 -10.43
CA SER A 44 -6.63 -7.28 -10.17
C SER A 44 -6.84 -8.63 -10.84
N ASP A 45 -6.31 -8.81 -12.07
CA ASP A 45 -6.39 -10.08 -12.79
C ASP A 45 -5.60 -11.19 -12.11
N TRP A 46 -4.40 -10.87 -11.65
CA TRP A 46 -3.58 -11.83 -10.94
C TRP A 46 -4.23 -12.29 -9.64
N TYR A 47 -4.86 -11.36 -8.90
CA TYR A 47 -5.63 -11.72 -7.71
C TYR A 47 -6.85 -12.57 -8.06
N ALA A 48 -7.61 -12.22 -9.11
CA ALA A 48 -8.75 -13.00 -9.55
C ALA A 48 -8.35 -14.42 -9.98
N HIS A 49 -7.25 -14.53 -10.75
CA HIS A 49 -6.69 -15.83 -11.13
C HIS A 49 -6.34 -16.70 -9.89
N ILE A 50 -5.66 -16.11 -8.88
CA ILE A 50 -5.30 -16.85 -7.66
C ILE A 50 -6.57 -17.28 -6.89
N VAL A 51 -7.59 -16.44 -6.84
CA VAL A 51 -8.88 -16.77 -6.18
C VAL A 51 -9.56 -17.93 -6.87
N ASP A 52 -9.61 -17.95 -8.20
CA ASP A 52 -10.40 -18.89 -8.98
C ASP A 52 -9.66 -20.19 -9.27
N GLN A 53 -8.37 -20.10 -9.60
CA GLN A 53 -7.55 -21.21 -10.09
C GLN A 53 -6.39 -21.57 -9.15
N GLY A 54 -6.05 -20.69 -8.21
CA GLY A 54 -4.90 -20.84 -7.34
C GLY A 54 -3.59 -20.40 -8.01
N TYR A 55 -2.49 -20.78 -7.39
CA TYR A 55 -1.15 -20.50 -7.94
C TYR A 55 -0.85 -21.41 -9.13
N ILE A 56 -0.22 -20.84 -10.17
CA ILE A 56 0.19 -21.56 -11.38
C ILE A 56 0.98 -22.81 -11.00
N ALA A 57 0.62 -23.95 -11.61
CA ALA A 57 1.31 -25.20 -11.33
C ALA A 57 2.80 -25.13 -11.80
N PRO A 58 3.76 -25.77 -11.09
CA PRO A 58 5.16 -25.74 -11.47
C PRO A 58 5.42 -26.19 -12.92
N ALA A 59 4.68 -27.19 -13.38
CA ALA A 59 4.79 -27.71 -14.76
C ALA A 59 4.27 -26.73 -15.82
N ALA A 60 3.46 -25.73 -15.46
CA ALA A 60 2.93 -24.71 -16.36
C ALA A 60 3.78 -23.43 -16.37
N ILE A 61 4.91 -23.40 -15.65
CA ILE A 61 5.78 -22.23 -15.61
C ILE A 61 6.62 -22.15 -16.86
N VAL A 62 6.45 -21.09 -17.64
CA VAL A 62 7.25 -20.76 -18.81
C VAL A 62 8.35 -19.75 -18.42
N ALA A 63 9.57 -19.99 -18.88
CA ALA A 63 10.68 -19.07 -18.63
C ALA A 63 10.40 -17.69 -19.25
N GLY A 64 10.75 -16.62 -18.53
CA GLY A 64 10.54 -15.23 -18.97
C GLY A 64 9.09 -14.72 -18.84
N GLN A 65 8.10 -15.54 -18.50
CA GLN A 65 6.73 -15.10 -18.28
C GLN A 65 6.49 -14.69 -16.82
N GLN A 66 5.59 -13.73 -16.66
CA GLN A 66 5.11 -13.29 -15.34
C GLN A 66 4.41 -14.44 -14.60
N ARG A 67 4.57 -14.47 -13.28
CA ARG A 67 4.02 -15.52 -12.43
C ARG A 67 3.21 -14.96 -11.29
N ASN A 68 2.09 -15.59 -10.96
CA ASN A 68 1.25 -15.17 -9.85
C ASN A 68 1.83 -15.49 -8.46
N THR A 69 2.91 -16.28 -8.39
CA THR A 69 3.66 -16.52 -7.14
C THR A 69 4.33 -15.26 -6.59
N ALA A 70 4.40 -14.18 -7.36
CA ALA A 70 4.80 -12.85 -6.89
C ALA A 70 3.81 -12.22 -5.89
N PHE A 71 2.56 -12.70 -5.86
CA PHE A 71 1.47 -12.17 -5.03
C PHE A 71 1.27 -13.01 -3.77
N PHE A 72 1.22 -12.33 -2.63
CA PHE A 72 1.11 -12.98 -1.32
C PHE A 72 -0.33 -13.44 -1.04
N PRO A 73 -0.52 -14.52 -0.22
CA PRO A 73 -1.76 -15.30 -0.21
C PRO A 73 -2.93 -14.68 0.56
N LEU A 74 -2.69 -13.79 1.55
CA LEU A 74 -3.75 -13.41 2.48
C LEU A 74 -4.90 -12.65 1.80
N TYR A 75 -4.57 -11.69 0.91
CA TYR A 75 -5.60 -10.94 0.20
C TYR A 75 -6.48 -11.85 -0.69
N PRO A 76 -5.93 -12.67 -1.60
CA PRO A 76 -6.76 -13.60 -2.37
C PRO A 76 -7.51 -14.62 -1.50
N LEU A 77 -6.98 -15.04 -0.36
CA LEU A 77 -7.72 -15.91 0.59
C LEU A 77 -8.94 -15.18 1.19
N CYS A 78 -8.79 -13.93 1.61
CA CYS A 78 -9.92 -13.11 2.07
C CYS A 78 -10.97 -12.93 0.97
N VAL A 79 -10.53 -12.69 -0.27
CA VAL A 79 -11.44 -12.57 -1.42
C VAL A 79 -12.17 -13.90 -1.70
N ARG A 80 -11.46 -15.03 -1.63
CA ARG A 80 -12.06 -16.35 -1.80
C ARG A 80 -13.14 -16.63 -0.75
N LEU A 81 -12.90 -16.26 0.51
CA LEU A 81 -13.90 -16.36 1.56
C LEU A 81 -15.12 -15.45 1.31
N ALA A 82 -14.88 -14.19 0.94
CA ALA A 82 -15.97 -13.27 0.60
C ALA A 82 -16.77 -13.74 -0.62
N LYS A 83 -16.13 -14.38 -1.60
CA LYS A 83 -16.78 -14.96 -2.77
C LYS A 83 -17.81 -16.02 -2.41
N LEU A 84 -17.64 -16.78 -1.31
CA LEU A 84 -18.63 -17.77 -0.86
C LEU A 84 -20.00 -17.14 -0.56
N VAL A 85 -19.99 -15.86 -0.17
CA VAL A 85 -21.23 -15.11 0.13
C VAL A 85 -21.71 -14.31 -1.09
N VAL A 86 -20.77 -13.66 -1.80
CA VAL A 86 -21.09 -12.72 -2.89
C VAL A 86 -21.32 -13.43 -4.24
N GLY A 87 -20.77 -14.63 -4.42
CA GLY A 87 -20.87 -15.43 -5.65
C GLY A 87 -19.99 -14.96 -6.81
N ASN A 88 -19.32 -13.79 -6.73
CA ASN A 88 -18.52 -13.22 -7.80
C ASN A 88 -17.15 -12.76 -7.27
N THR A 89 -16.07 -13.21 -7.91
CA THR A 89 -14.68 -12.93 -7.50
C THR A 89 -14.34 -11.44 -7.50
N TRP A 90 -14.75 -10.73 -8.56
CA TRP A 90 -14.44 -9.34 -8.75
C TRP A 90 -15.15 -8.43 -7.74
N ILE A 91 -16.44 -8.69 -7.52
CA ILE A 91 -17.24 -7.96 -6.51
C ILE A 91 -16.71 -8.25 -5.11
N ALA A 92 -16.38 -9.52 -4.82
CA ALA A 92 -15.78 -9.92 -3.54
C ALA A 92 -14.44 -9.19 -3.31
N GLY A 93 -13.61 -9.05 -4.34
CA GLY A 93 -12.35 -8.31 -4.27
C GLY A 93 -12.54 -6.83 -3.94
N LEU A 94 -13.50 -6.16 -4.59
CA LEU A 94 -13.87 -4.77 -4.25
C LEU A 94 -14.40 -4.65 -2.82
N LEU A 95 -15.25 -5.58 -2.40
CA LEU A 95 -15.83 -5.59 -1.05
C LEU A 95 -14.71 -5.69 0.00
N VAL A 96 -13.81 -6.67 -0.14
CA VAL A 96 -12.67 -6.85 0.79
C VAL A 96 -11.79 -5.61 0.84
N ALA A 97 -11.43 -5.02 -0.31
CA ALA A 97 -10.60 -3.82 -0.37
C ALA A 97 -11.27 -2.64 0.35
N ASN A 98 -12.55 -2.38 0.09
CA ASN A 98 -13.25 -1.23 0.66
C ASN A 98 -13.59 -1.40 2.14
N LEU A 99 -13.93 -2.61 2.60
CA LEU A 99 -14.12 -2.89 4.03
C LEU A 99 -12.80 -2.78 4.80
N ALA A 100 -11.71 -3.30 4.23
CA ALA A 100 -10.38 -3.15 4.82
C ALA A 100 -9.96 -1.67 4.89
N PHE A 101 -10.24 -0.87 3.87
CA PHE A 101 -9.96 0.57 3.90
C PHE A 101 -10.80 1.32 4.93
N LEU A 102 -12.07 0.98 5.07
CA LEU A 102 -12.91 1.54 6.14
C LEU A 102 -12.33 1.21 7.52
N ALA A 103 -11.92 -0.05 7.74
CA ALA A 103 -11.25 -0.46 8.96
C ALA A 103 -9.95 0.33 9.18
N ALA A 104 -9.13 0.50 8.14
CA ALA A 104 -7.90 1.30 8.20
C ALA A 104 -8.19 2.75 8.62
N ALA A 105 -9.19 3.39 8.04
CA ALA A 105 -9.59 4.76 8.38
C ALA A 105 -10.06 4.90 9.83
N ILE A 106 -10.83 3.92 10.34
CA ILE A 106 -11.29 3.89 11.73
C ILE A 106 -10.10 3.69 12.68
N ILE A 107 -9.19 2.77 12.35
CA ILE A 107 -8.03 2.49 13.21
C ILE A 107 -7.07 3.68 13.20
N LEU A 108 -6.81 4.28 12.04
CA LEU A 108 -6.01 5.50 11.93
C LEU A 108 -6.59 6.62 12.80
N HIS A 109 -7.90 6.84 12.71
CA HIS A 109 -8.57 7.84 13.56
C HIS A 109 -8.31 7.59 15.05
N ARG A 110 -8.52 6.35 15.53
CA ARG A 110 -8.30 5.98 16.93
C ARG A 110 -6.85 6.18 17.36
N LEU A 111 -5.91 5.68 16.53
CA LEU A 111 -4.47 5.77 16.82
C LEU A 111 -4.01 7.23 16.91
N VAL A 112 -4.43 8.08 15.98
CA VAL A 112 -4.05 9.49 15.96
C VAL A 112 -4.76 10.27 17.07
N ARG A 113 -6.04 9.99 17.32
CA ARG A 113 -6.79 10.62 18.41
C ARG A 113 -6.13 10.36 19.76
N ASP A 114 -5.73 9.13 20.04
CA ASP A 114 -5.11 8.74 21.29
C ASP A 114 -3.74 9.40 21.51
N ARG A 115 -3.06 9.83 20.44
CA ARG A 115 -1.72 10.45 20.49
C ARG A 115 -1.72 11.98 20.33
N LEU A 116 -2.54 12.51 19.43
CA LEU A 116 -2.47 13.90 18.95
C LEU A 116 -3.83 14.63 19.00
N GLY A 117 -4.87 13.99 19.53
CA GLY A 117 -6.19 14.57 19.72
C GLY A 117 -7.10 14.46 18.49
N GLU A 118 -8.37 14.81 18.72
CA GLU A 118 -9.49 14.59 17.79
C GLU A 118 -9.34 15.36 16.47
N THR A 119 -8.92 16.63 16.51
CA THR A 119 -8.76 17.45 15.31
C THR A 119 -7.73 16.88 14.35
N THR A 120 -6.56 16.49 14.88
CA THR A 120 -5.50 15.87 14.08
C THR A 120 -5.96 14.52 13.52
N ALA A 121 -6.70 13.74 14.29
CA ALA A 121 -7.24 12.46 13.85
C ALA A 121 -8.19 12.61 12.65
N ARG A 122 -9.12 13.55 12.72
CA ARG A 122 -10.03 13.85 11.59
C ARG A 122 -9.26 14.30 10.34
N ARG A 123 -8.27 15.17 10.50
CA ARG A 123 -7.40 15.64 9.42
C ARG A 123 -6.61 14.50 8.77
N ALA A 124 -6.06 13.58 9.57
CA ALA A 124 -5.33 12.42 9.06
C ALA A 124 -6.22 11.47 8.23
N VAL A 125 -7.46 11.24 8.68
CA VAL A 125 -8.42 10.43 7.92
C VAL A 125 -8.83 11.11 6.60
N VAL A 126 -9.03 12.43 6.60
CA VAL A 126 -9.29 13.17 5.35
C VAL A 126 -8.14 12.98 4.37
N LEU A 127 -6.89 13.23 4.80
CA LEU A 127 -5.71 13.08 3.95
C LEU A 127 -5.54 11.65 3.42
N LEU A 128 -5.82 10.63 4.24
CA LEU A 128 -5.81 9.24 3.78
C LEU A 128 -6.86 9.00 2.70
N CYS A 129 -8.09 9.50 2.90
CA CYS A 129 -9.20 9.30 1.96
C CYS A 129 -8.99 10.00 0.62
N VAL A 130 -8.32 11.16 0.61
CA VAL A 130 -8.00 11.93 -0.60
C VAL A 130 -6.58 11.70 -1.10
N SER A 131 -5.87 10.69 -0.59
CA SER A 131 -4.52 10.34 -1.05
C SER A 131 -4.45 10.26 -2.57
N PRO A 132 -3.38 10.76 -3.22
CA PRO A 132 -3.22 10.72 -4.68
C PRO A 132 -3.43 9.33 -5.28
N PHE A 133 -3.07 8.28 -4.54
CA PHE A 133 -3.20 6.88 -4.95
C PHE A 133 -4.40 6.17 -4.32
N SER A 134 -5.44 6.91 -3.92
CA SER A 134 -6.65 6.37 -3.28
C SER A 134 -7.44 5.39 -4.15
N VAL A 135 -7.21 5.35 -5.46
CA VAL A 135 -7.75 4.34 -6.37
C VAL A 135 -7.35 2.92 -5.95
N PHE A 136 -6.12 2.70 -5.47
CA PHE A 136 -5.65 1.40 -5.02
C PHE A 136 -6.28 0.95 -3.70
N PHE A 137 -6.87 1.88 -2.94
CA PHE A 137 -7.70 1.56 -1.77
C PHE A 137 -9.14 1.22 -2.13
N MET A 138 -9.54 1.42 -3.38
CA MET A 138 -10.88 1.11 -3.86
C MET A 138 -10.91 -0.09 -4.81
N ALA A 139 -9.92 -0.21 -5.69
CA ALA A 139 -9.77 -1.29 -6.65
C ALA A 139 -9.50 -2.65 -5.97
N MET A 140 -9.60 -3.73 -6.74
CA MET A 140 -9.31 -5.09 -6.25
C MET A 140 -7.80 -5.27 -6.05
N TYR A 141 -7.28 -4.71 -4.95
CA TYR A 141 -5.87 -4.63 -4.60
C TYR A 141 -5.62 -4.92 -3.12
N SER A 142 -4.40 -5.31 -2.77
CA SER A 142 -4.05 -5.71 -1.40
C SER A 142 -3.68 -4.55 -0.46
N GLU A 143 -3.55 -3.34 -0.97
CA GLU A 143 -3.08 -2.14 -0.24
C GLU A 143 -3.94 -1.81 0.97
N SER A 144 -5.26 -1.87 0.82
CA SER A 144 -6.22 -1.59 1.91
C SER A 144 -6.09 -2.58 3.05
N LEU A 145 -5.99 -3.88 2.74
CA LEU A 145 -5.84 -4.93 3.75
C LEU A 145 -4.51 -4.80 4.48
N PHE A 146 -3.42 -4.56 3.74
CA PHE A 146 -2.11 -4.33 4.31
C PHE A 146 -2.12 -3.11 5.25
N LEU A 147 -2.69 -1.98 4.81
CA LEU A 147 -2.78 -0.76 5.62
C LEU A 147 -3.58 -0.98 6.91
N ALA A 148 -4.72 -1.67 6.82
CA ALA A 148 -5.54 -1.98 7.99
C ALA A 148 -4.78 -2.82 9.01
N LEU A 149 -4.07 -3.86 8.55
CA LEU A 149 -3.27 -4.74 9.40
C LEU A 149 -2.07 -4.01 10.01
N ALA A 150 -1.38 -3.18 9.23
CA ALA A 150 -0.26 -2.37 9.71
C ALA A 150 -0.70 -1.39 10.81
N LEU A 151 -1.78 -0.64 10.56
CA LEU A 151 -2.36 0.28 11.54
C LEU A 151 -2.83 -0.46 12.80
N ALA A 152 -3.48 -1.61 12.64
CA ALA A 152 -3.94 -2.42 13.77
C ALA A 152 -2.75 -2.97 14.58
N ALA A 153 -1.66 -3.38 13.93
CA ALA A 153 -0.45 -3.83 14.60
C ALA A 153 0.18 -2.73 15.46
N PHE A 154 0.38 -1.54 14.89
CA PHE A 154 0.92 -0.40 15.65
C PHE A 154 -0.04 0.06 16.76
N HIS A 155 -1.36 0.09 16.51
CA HIS A 155 -2.34 0.44 17.54
C HIS A 155 -2.36 -0.56 18.70
N ALA A 156 -2.27 -1.86 18.42
CA ALA A 156 -2.17 -2.90 19.43
C ALA A 156 -0.85 -2.77 20.24
N ALA A 157 0.27 -2.49 19.57
CA ALA A 157 1.56 -2.27 20.18
C ALA A 157 1.56 -1.02 21.09
N ASP A 158 0.89 0.07 20.68
CA ASP A 158 0.71 1.26 21.53
C ASP A 158 0.01 0.95 22.84
N LYS A 159 -0.92 -0.01 22.83
CA LYS A 159 -1.63 -0.50 24.02
C LYS A 159 -0.87 -1.63 24.72
N ARG A 160 0.39 -1.89 24.36
CA ARG A 160 1.25 -2.97 24.88
C ARG A 160 0.66 -4.38 24.70
N ARG A 161 -0.22 -4.57 23.70
CA ARG A 161 -0.83 -5.87 23.36
C ARG A 161 0.05 -6.59 22.33
N TRP A 162 1.25 -6.99 22.75
CA TRP A 162 2.31 -7.48 21.87
C TRP A 162 1.94 -8.74 21.10
N PHE A 163 1.19 -9.67 21.69
CA PHE A 163 0.66 -10.84 20.99
C PHE A 163 -0.15 -10.43 19.75
N TRP A 164 -1.13 -9.53 19.92
CA TRP A 164 -1.98 -9.07 18.81
C TRP A 164 -1.21 -8.21 17.82
N ALA A 165 -0.31 -7.37 18.28
CA ALA A 165 0.53 -6.55 17.41
C ALA A 165 1.35 -7.43 16.46
N SER A 166 1.96 -8.48 17.00
CA SER A 166 2.81 -9.39 16.25
C SER A 166 2.02 -10.30 15.31
N LEU A 167 0.89 -10.82 15.76
CA LEU A 167 0.00 -11.62 14.92
C LEU A 167 -0.49 -10.79 13.70
N LEU A 168 -0.92 -9.56 13.93
CA LEU A 168 -1.36 -8.65 12.87
C LEU A 168 -0.21 -8.29 11.91
N ALA A 169 1.02 -8.13 12.42
CA ALA A 169 2.20 -7.95 11.58
C ALA A 169 2.49 -9.19 10.72
N GLY A 170 2.33 -10.39 11.27
CA GLY A 170 2.45 -11.64 10.52
C GLY A 170 1.41 -11.72 9.38
N LEU A 171 0.17 -11.35 9.66
CA LEU A 171 -0.88 -11.27 8.65
C LEU A 171 -0.56 -10.19 7.59
N ALA A 172 -0.04 -9.03 7.99
CA ALA A 172 0.43 -8.02 7.03
C ALA A 172 1.55 -8.57 6.14
N GLY A 173 2.48 -9.35 6.70
CA GLY A 173 3.52 -10.06 5.97
C GLY A 173 2.98 -11.14 5.02
N ALA A 174 1.85 -11.79 5.36
CA ALA A 174 1.13 -12.69 4.47
C ALA A 174 0.34 -11.96 3.36
N THR A 175 0.20 -10.64 3.47
CA THR A 175 -0.44 -9.79 2.45
C THR A 175 0.57 -9.26 1.43
N ARG A 176 1.75 -8.85 1.89
CA ARG A 176 2.83 -8.26 1.08
C ARG A 176 4.18 -8.49 1.77
N VAL A 177 5.22 -8.77 0.98
CA VAL A 177 6.59 -8.99 1.52
C VAL A 177 7.07 -7.82 2.40
N THR A 178 6.71 -6.59 2.06
CA THR A 178 7.06 -5.39 2.83
C THR A 178 6.47 -5.39 4.25
N GLY A 179 5.51 -6.27 4.54
CA GLY A 179 5.00 -6.50 5.89
C GLY A 179 6.07 -6.98 6.88
N CYS A 180 7.13 -7.64 6.40
CA CYS A 180 8.28 -8.00 7.25
C CYS A 180 8.94 -6.75 7.89
N LEU A 181 8.89 -5.59 7.21
CA LEU A 181 9.45 -4.34 7.71
C LEU A 181 8.69 -3.80 8.93
N LEU A 182 7.41 -4.21 9.12
CA LEU A 182 6.66 -3.86 10.32
C LEU A 182 7.34 -4.36 11.59
N LEU A 183 7.98 -5.54 11.53
CA LEU A 183 8.66 -6.11 12.70
C LEU A 183 9.77 -5.20 13.22
N VAL A 184 10.50 -4.53 12.33
CA VAL A 184 11.52 -3.55 12.73
C VAL A 184 10.86 -2.37 13.41
N GLY A 185 9.78 -1.82 12.84
CA GLY A 185 9.02 -0.72 13.44
C GLY A 185 8.47 -1.10 14.83
N LEU A 186 7.88 -2.30 14.96
CA LEU A 186 7.34 -2.79 16.23
C LEU A 186 8.45 -3.05 17.25
N PHE A 187 9.58 -3.59 16.84
CA PHE A 187 10.73 -3.80 17.71
C PHE A 187 11.25 -2.46 18.28
N ILE A 188 11.42 -1.45 17.41
CA ILE A 188 11.82 -0.12 17.87
C ILE A 188 10.77 0.48 18.81
N LEU A 189 9.46 0.31 18.52
CA LEU A 189 8.40 0.77 19.41
C LEU A 189 8.45 0.07 20.79
N TYR A 190 8.79 -1.21 20.80
CA TYR A 190 9.02 -1.96 22.05
C TYR A 190 10.18 -1.36 22.85
N LEU A 191 11.30 -1.06 22.18
CA LEU A 191 12.46 -0.43 22.81
C LEU A 191 12.14 0.98 23.32
N GLU A 192 11.40 1.81 22.55
CA GLU A 192 10.91 3.12 22.99
C GLU A 192 10.08 3.01 24.29
N GLN A 193 9.13 2.06 24.33
CA GLN A 193 8.28 1.83 25.50
C GLN A 193 9.05 1.27 26.69
N SER A 194 10.17 0.57 26.45
CA SER A 194 11.10 0.08 27.45
C SER A 194 12.16 1.13 27.83
N GLN A 195 12.05 2.38 27.28
CA GLN A 195 13.02 3.47 27.49
C GLN A 195 14.45 3.08 27.10
N PHE A 196 14.62 2.16 26.13
CA PHE A 196 15.91 1.59 25.71
C PHE A 196 16.73 0.98 26.89
N ARG A 197 16.04 0.52 27.94
CA ARG A 197 16.67 -0.10 29.12
C ARG A 197 16.44 -1.60 29.11
N TRP A 198 17.51 -2.39 29.09
CA TRP A 198 17.47 -3.87 29.11
C TRP A 198 16.63 -4.43 30.25
N ARG A 199 16.70 -3.79 31.44
CA ARG A 199 15.94 -4.20 32.64
C ARG A 199 14.42 -4.11 32.48
N ASN A 200 13.93 -3.33 31.50
CA ASN A 200 12.52 -3.15 31.22
C ASN A 200 11.99 -4.09 30.13
N ILE A 201 12.89 -4.88 29.53
CA ILE A 201 12.51 -5.87 28.53
C ILE A 201 11.88 -7.06 29.23
N ARG A 202 10.68 -7.42 28.79
CA ARG A 202 9.91 -8.55 29.33
C ARG A 202 9.90 -9.70 28.30
N ALA A 203 9.47 -10.88 28.77
CA ALA A 203 9.34 -12.06 27.88
C ALA A 203 8.33 -11.87 26.76
N ASP A 204 7.41 -10.88 26.86
CA ASP A 204 6.44 -10.57 25.80
C ASP A 204 7.08 -10.04 24.49
N ILE A 205 8.36 -9.63 24.53
CA ILE A 205 9.14 -9.36 23.29
C ILE A 205 9.20 -10.58 22.38
N LEU A 206 9.14 -11.79 22.92
CA LEU A 206 9.17 -13.02 22.14
C LEU A 206 7.96 -13.18 21.23
N PHE A 207 6.84 -12.49 21.55
CA PHE A 207 5.70 -12.45 20.64
C PHE A 207 6.05 -11.84 19.28
N LEU A 208 7.09 -10.99 19.17
CA LEU A 208 7.54 -10.46 17.88
C LEU A 208 7.88 -11.56 16.86
N LEU A 209 8.28 -12.74 17.33
CA LEU A 209 8.51 -13.89 16.46
C LEU A 209 7.26 -14.35 15.71
N LEU A 210 6.06 -14.15 16.28
CA LEU A 210 4.79 -14.43 15.58
C LEU A 210 4.63 -13.58 14.32
N GLY A 211 5.24 -12.40 14.28
CA GLY A 211 5.18 -11.54 13.10
C GLY A 211 5.90 -12.10 11.88
N THR A 212 6.75 -13.12 12.05
CA THR A 212 7.37 -13.84 10.93
C THR A 212 6.47 -14.95 10.37
N SER A 213 5.39 -15.33 11.07
CA SER A 213 4.56 -16.50 10.74
C SER A 213 3.96 -16.45 9.34
N GLY A 214 3.42 -15.31 8.92
CA GLY A 214 2.80 -15.15 7.61
C GLY A 214 3.78 -15.35 6.44
N PRO A 215 4.87 -14.59 6.39
CA PRO A 215 5.92 -14.79 5.40
C PRO A 215 6.50 -16.20 5.41
N LEU A 216 6.79 -16.77 6.58
CA LEU A 216 7.34 -18.13 6.70
C LEU A 216 6.34 -19.19 6.23
N ALA A 217 5.06 -19.03 6.53
CA ALA A 217 4.03 -19.95 6.03
C ALA A 217 3.96 -19.94 4.50
N PHE A 218 4.05 -18.75 3.88
CA PHE A 218 4.09 -18.65 2.43
C PHE A 218 5.38 -19.22 1.83
N CYS A 219 6.54 -18.95 2.42
CA CYS A 219 7.81 -19.57 2.04
C CYS A 219 7.74 -21.11 2.12
N GLY A 220 7.17 -21.65 3.20
CA GLY A 220 6.95 -23.09 3.38
C GLY A 220 6.04 -23.69 2.30
N PHE A 221 4.93 -23.00 1.99
CA PHE A 221 4.06 -23.39 0.88
C PHE A 221 4.80 -23.40 -0.47
N LEU A 222 5.57 -22.34 -0.75
CA LEU A 222 6.33 -22.24 -1.99
C LEU A 222 7.41 -23.33 -2.08
N TRP A 223 8.08 -23.60 -0.97
CA TRP A 223 9.08 -24.68 -0.93
C TRP A 223 8.44 -26.04 -1.19
N ALA A 224 7.35 -26.35 -0.50
CA ALA A 224 6.65 -27.62 -0.69
C ALA A 224 6.12 -27.82 -2.12
N ARG A 225 5.68 -26.73 -2.78
CA ARG A 225 5.05 -26.81 -4.09
C ARG A 225 6.01 -26.62 -5.27
N TYR A 226 7.04 -25.77 -5.11
CA TYR A 226 7.96 -25.36 -6.19
C TYR A 226 9.42 -25.76 -5.92
N GLY A 227 9.71 -26.39 -4.78
CA GLY A 227 11.08 -26.71 -4.37
C GLY A 227 11.94 -25.48 -4.02
N ASN A 228 11.33 -24.28 -3.93
CA ASN A 228 12.04 -23.04 -3.65
C ASN A 228 11.20 -22.10 -2.76
N ALA A 229 11.66 -21.87 -1.53
CA ALA A 229 11.01 -20.99 -0.56
C ALA A 229 10.93 -19.53 -1.04
N PHE A 230 11.83 -19.10 -1.91
CA PHE A 230 11.92 -17.72 -2.44
C PHE A 230 11.38 -17.62 -3.87
N GLU A 231 10.47 -18.50 -4.28
CA GLU A 231 9.87 -18.45 -5.61
C GLU A 231 9.15 -17.11 -5.88
N PHE A 232 8.58 -16.48 -4.85
CA PHE A 232 8.00 -15.13 -4.98
C PHE A 232 9.04 -14.08 -5.41
N TYR A 233 10.27 -14.19 -4.93
CA TYR A 233 11.37 -13.31 -5.34
C TYR A 233 11.77 -13.58 -6.78
N ARG A 234 11.97 -14.85 -7.15
CA ARG A 234 12.26 -15.25 -8.53
C ARG A 234 11.15 -14.78 -9.49
N ALA A 235 9.89 -14.92 -9.10
CA ALA A 235 8.77 -14.44 -9.88
C ALA A 235 8.87 -12.93 -10.15
N GLN A 236 9.30 -12.15 -9.17
CA GLN A 236 9.40 -10.70 -9.29
C GLN A 236 10.59 -10.22 -10.13
N TYR A 237 11.73 -10.85 -10.02
CA TYR A 237 13.00 -10.34 -10.59
C TYR A 237 13.48 -11.12 -11.81
N VAL A 238 13.15 -12.42 -11.93
CA VAL A 238 13.61 -13.27 -13.05
C VAL A 238 12.53 -13.47 -14.12
N SER A 239 11.26 -13.24 -13.79
CA SER A 239 10.12 -13.62 -14.63
C SER A 239 9.40 -12.42 -15.30
N GLY A 240 10.12 -11.33 -15.60
CA GLY A 240 9.56 -10.24 -16.41
C GLY A 240 8.69 -9.21 -15.69
N TRP A 241 8.57 -9.27 -14.35
CA TRP A 241 7.91 -8.20 -13.57
C TRP A 241 8.79 -6.97 -13.37
N ALA A 242 10.09 -7.15 -13.23
CA ALA A 242 11.04 -6.07 -13.16
C ALA A 242 12.24 -6.41 -14.06
N LYS A 243 12.73 -5.43 -14.82
CA LYS A 243 14.13 -5.47 -15.27
C LYS A 243 14.96 -5.34 -13.99
N GLU A 244 15.96 -6.21 -13.80
CA GLU A 244 16.92 -6.04 -12.73
C GLU A 244 17.62 -4.69 -12.92
N ALA A 245 17.12 -3.68 -12.22
CA ALA A 245 17.81 -2.41 -12.13
C ALA A 245 18.40 -2.32 -10.71
N PRO A 246 19.72 -2.23 -10.57
CA PRO A 246 20.32 -1.94 -9.27
C PRO A 246 19.76 -0.61 -8.76
N ILE A 247 19.70 -0.43 -7.43
CA ILE A 247 19.23 0.83 -6.79
C ILE A 247 19.92 2.05 -7.40
N THR A 248 21.18 1.91 -7.81
CA THR A 248 21.93 2.93 -8.55
C THR A 248 21.29 3.33 -9.87
N ALA A 249 20.69 2.40 -10.61
CA ALA A 249 19.99 2.70 -11.86
C ALA A 249 18.71 3.49 -11.61
N ALA A 250 17.95 3.17 -10.56
CA ALA A 250 16.78 3.95 -10.15
C ALA A 250 17.18 5.41 -9.84
N PHE A 251 18.28 5.61 -9.13
CA PHE A 251 18.77 6.94 -8.83
C PHE A 251 19.19 7.71 -10.10
N THR A 252 19.87 7.02 -11.01
CA THR A 252 20.27 7.59 -12.30
C THR A 252 19.05 7.97 -13.16
N GLU A 253 18.02 7.13 -13.19
CA GLU A 253 16.78 7.41 -13.91
C GLU A 253 16.01 8.58 -13.31
N ILE A 254 15.92 8.67 -11.97
CA ILE A 254 15.30 9.81 -11.27
C ILE A 254 16.04 11.10 -11.62
N VAL A 255 17.37 11.10 -11.53
CA VAL A 255 18.19 12.27 -11.87
C VAL A 255 18.07 12.64 -13.34
N ALA A 256 18.03 11.64 -14.23
CA ALA A 256 17.84 11.88 -15.67
C ALA A 256 16.45 12.50 -15.97
N ALA A 257 15.41 12.04 -15.30
CA ALA A 257 14.05 12.56 -15.45
C ALA A 257 13.90 14.02 -14.97
N LEU A 258 14.74 14.45 -14.02
CA LEU A 258 14.75 15.82 -13.50
C LEU A 258 15.55 16.80 -14.37
N LYS A 259 16.28 16.32 -15.38
CA LYS A 259 17.06 17.23 -16.27
C LYS A 259 16.10 18.08 -17.12
N PRO A 260 16.39 19.38 -17.33
CA PRO A 260 15.56 20.25 -18.15
C PRO A 260 15.32 19.73 -19.56
N ALA A 261 16.31 19.05 -20.17
CA ALA A 261 16.19 18.41 -21.48
C ALA A 261 15.12 17.29 -21.51
N ALA A 262 15.03 16.49 -20.45
CA ALA A 262 14.02 15.43 -20.36
C ALA A 262 12.59 16.00 -20.23
N VAL A 263 12.45 17.11 -19.53
CA VAL A 263 11.17 17.85 -19.42
C VAL A 263 10.81 18.48 -20.77
N ALA A 264 11.75 19.13 -21.42
CA ALA A 264 11.55 19.82 -22.71
C ALA A 264 11.20 18.83 -23.84
N THR A 265 11.79 17.64 -23.84
CA THR A 265 11.51 16.57 -24.85
C THR A 265 10.29 15.72 -24.53
N GLY A 266 9.65 15.94 -23.38
CA GLY A 266 8.49 15.12 -22.93
C GLY A 266 8.85 13.71 -22.52
N SER A 267 10.13 13.37 -22.36
CA SER A 267 10.58 12.05 -21.86
C SER A 267 10.30 11.86 -20.37
N ALA A 268 10.20 12.95 -19.61
CA ALA A 268 9.70 12.96 -18.24
C ALA A 268 8.17 13.16 -18.25
N THR A 269 7.44 12.14 -17.88
CA THR A 269 5.97 12.16 -17.84
C THR A 269 5.43 12.77 -16.56
N SER A 270 4.16 13.20 -16.56
CA SER A 270 3.45 13.63 -15.35
C SER A 270 3.51 12.56 -14.24
N LEU A 271 3.47 11.29 -14.62
CA LEU A 271 3.62 10.16 -13.70
C LEU A 271 4.97 10.20 -12.96
N THR A 272 6.07 10.42 -13.69
CA THR A 272 7.41 10.52 -13.12
C THR A 272 7.48 11.58 -12.00
N PHE A 273 6.93 12.77 -12.26
CA PHE A 273 6.89 13.85 -11.25
C PHE A 273 6.04 13.50 -10.04
N VAL A 274 4.90 12.82 -10.24
CA VAL A 274 4.04 12.37 -9.13
C VAL A 274 4.76 11.34 -8.27
N GLN A 275 5.51 10.39 -8.86
CA GLN A 275 6.25 9.38 -8.11
C GLN A 275 7.40 10.02 -7.30
N ILE A 276 8.22 10.87 -7.93
CA ILE A 276 9.32 11.58 -7.24
C ILE A 276 8.76 12.50 -6.15
N GLY A 277 7.71 13.25 -6.45
CA GLY A 277 7.04 14.13 -5.49
C GLY A 277 6.50 13.36 -4.29
N SER A 278 5.95 12.15 -4.50
CA SER A 278 5.48 11.29 -3.43
C SER A 278 6.62 10.81 -2.52
N ILE A 279 7.77 10.43 -3.08
CA ILE A 279 8.96 10.06 -2.30
C ILE A 279 9.42 11.25 -1.44
N GLY A 280 9.59 12.42 -2.08
CA GLY A 280 10.02 13.64 -1.39
C GLY A 280 9.04 14.08 -0.30
N PHE A 281 7.74 14.00 -0.57
CA PHE A 281 6.70 14.35 0.39
C PHE A 281 6.71 13.41 1.62
N VAL A 282 6.82 12.09 1.40
CA VAL A 282 6.88 11.12 2.51
C VAL A 282 8.11 11.36 3.37
N ILE A 283 9.30 11.50 2.75
CA ILE A 283 10.54 11.76 3.50
C ILE A 283 10.43 13.09 4.28
N GLY A 284 10.02 14.17 3.61
CA GLY A 284 9.93 15.50 4.22
C GLY A 284 8.91 15.55 5.36
N ALA A 285 7.72 14.98 5.17
CA ALA A 285 6.68 14.94 6.20
C ALA A 285 7.10 14.11 7.42
N VAL A 286 7.70 12.92 7.19
CA VAL A 286 8.16 12.05 8.27
C VAL A 286 9.30 12.69 9.06
N VAL A 287 10.31 13.26 8.38
CA VAL A 287 11.43 13.97 9.03
C VAL A 287 10.89 15.13 9.87
N TRP A 288 10.00 15.95 9.29
CA TRP A 288 9.37 17.06 10.02
C TRP A 288 8.60 16.56 11.25
N GLY A 289 7.80 15.49 11.09
CA GLY A 289 7.02 14.90 12.19
C GLY A 289 7.90 14.39 13.33
N MET A 290 9.06 13.78 13.01
CA MET A 290 10.05 13.34 14.01
C MET A 290 10.71 14.52 14.70
N LEU A 291 11.19 15.52 13.96
CA LEU A 291 11.83 16.71 14.52
C LEU A 291 10.89 17.50 15.44
N ARG A 292 9.60 17.54 15.12
CA ARG A 292 8.56 18.18 15.92
C ARG A 292 7.98 17.26 17.00
N LYS A 293 8.54 16.06 17.21
CA LYS A 293 8.08 15.06 18.19
C LYS A 293 6.58 14.69 18.04
N LYS A 294 6.04 14.84 16.83
CA LYS A 294 4.68 14.41 16.47
C LYS A 294 4.63 12.92 16.08
N LEU A 295 5.76 12.37 15.63
CA LEU A 295 5.94 10.96 15.32
C LEU A 295 6.99 10.32 16.24
N PRO A 296 6.75 9.10 16.77
CA PRO A 296 7.77 8.33 17.45
C PRO A 296 8.85 7.84 16.47
N LEU A 297 10.03 7.51 16.99
CA LEU A 297 11.16 7.00 16.22
C LEU A 297 10.78 5.73 15.42
N SER A 298 10.01 4.84 16.02
CA SER A 298 9.51 3.61 15.42
C SER A 298 8.73 3.85 14.13
N TYR A 299 7.87 4.87 14.09
CA TYR A 299 7.10 5.23 12.90
C TYR A 299 8.00 5.81 11.81
N GLY A 300 8.99 6.63 12.22
CA GLY A 300 9.98 7.19 11.31
C GLY A 300 10.84 6.10 10.67
N ILE A 301 11.43 5.22 11.47
CA ILE A 301 12.29 4.13 10.96
C ILE A 301 11.49 3.22 10.02
N TRP A 302 10.27 2.81 10.40
CA TRP A 302 9.43 2.00 9.52
C TRP A 302 9.13 2.72 8.19
N SER A 303 8.81 4.02 8.24
CA SER A 303 8.54 4.80 7.03
C SER A 303 9.76 4.88 6.11
N PHE A 304 10.97 5.05 6.66
CA PHE A 304 12.20 5.06 5.87
C PHE A 304 12.49 3.69 5.25
N LEU A 305 12.30 2.60 5.98
CA LEU A 305 12.46 1.25 5.45
C LEU A 305 11.47 0.96 4.32
N MET A 306 10.21 1.37 4.48
CA MET A 306 9.21 1.27 3.43
C MET A 306 9.62 2.09 2.20
N THR A 307 10.09 3.32 2.39
CA THR A 307 10.55 4.18 1.28
C THR A 307 11.77 3.57 0.59
N ALA A 308 12.75 3.07 1.34
CA ALA A 308 13.93 2.41 0.78
C ALA A 308 13.55 1.15 -0.03
N SER A 309 12.60 0.34 0.45
CA SER A 309 12.15 -0.86 -0.27
C SER A 309 11.52 -0.57 -1.63
N VAL A 310 11.03 0.66 -1.83
CA VAL A 310 10.34 1.09 -3.05
C VAL A 310 11.32 1.65 -4.08
N LEU A 311 12.50 2.11 -3.68
CA LEU A 311 13.46 2.72 -4.61
C LEU A 311 13.85 1.79 -5.76
N ALA A 312 13.90 0.47 -5.52
CA ALA A 312 14.15 -0.51 -6.58
C ALA A 312 13.01 -0.60 -7.62
N LYS A 313 11.83 -0.08 -7.30
CA LYS A 313 10.63 -0.02 -8.15
C LYS A 313 10.00 1.38 -8.11
N TRP A 314 10.83 2.39 -8.27
CA TRP A 314 10.44 3.79 -8.08
C TRP A 314 9.26 4.24 -8.97
N THR A 315 9.07 3.59 -10.13
CA THR A 315 7.94 3.87 -11.03
C THR A 315 6.57 3.52 -10.42
N SER A 316 6.56 2.72 -9.35
CA SER A 316 5.36 2.38 -8.56
C SER A 316 5.42 2.97 -7.14
N ALA A 317 6.32 3.92 -6.89
CA ALA A 317 6.60 4.45 -5.56
C ALA A 317 5.35 5.00 -4.86
N GLY A 318 4.57 5.82 -5.55
CA GLY A 318 3.40 6.45 -4.96
C GLY A 318 2.36 5.46 -4.44
N ARG A 319 2.09 4.38 -5.20
CA ARG A 319 1.22 3.29 -4.78
C ARG A 319 1.74 2.62 -3.50
N TYR A 320 3.02 2.20 -3.49
CA TYR A 320 3.61 1.53 -2.33
C TYR A 320 3.74 2.46 -1.11
N LEU A 321 4.00 3.76 -1.33
CA LEU A 321 4.11 4.75 -0.28
C LEU A 321 2.76 5.18 0.29
N SER A 322 1.66 4.98 -0.43
CA SER A 322 0.31 5.31 0.04
C SER A 322 -0.09 4.56 1.32
N VAL A 323 0.52 3.39 1.59
CA VAL A 323 0.28 2.62 2.82
C VAL A 323 1.16 3.05 3.99
N VAL A 324 2.07 4.01 3.81
CA VAL A 324 2.95 4.55 4.86
C VAL A 324 2.15 5.55 5.70
N PHE A 325 1.30 5.04 6.60
CA PHE A 325 0.36 5.86 7.36
C PHE A 325 1.00 7.01 8.18
N PRO A 326 2.26 6.95 8.67
CA PRO A 326 2.84 8.07 9.39
C PRO A 326 2.92 9.38 8.61
N VAL A 327 2.93 9.31 7.26
CA VAL A 327 2.87 10.52 6.43
C VAL A 327 1.57 11.30 6.63
N TYR A 328 0.44 10.59 6.74
CA TYR A 328 -0.86 11.23 7.00
C TYR A 328 -0.95 11.83 8.40
N VAL A 329 -0.31 11.17 9.37
CA VAL A 329 -0.21 11.68 10.75
C VAL A 329 0.61 12.97 10.79
N ALA A 330 1.80 12.97 10.17
CA ALA A 330 2.67 14.13 10.10
C ALA A 330 2.00 15.29 9.35
N ALA A 331 1.45 15.03 8.17
CA ALA A 331 0.78 16.05 7.35
C ALA A 331 -0.46 16.63 8.06
N ALA A 332 -1.22 15.80 8.80
CA ALA A 332 -2.34 16.29 9.61
C ALA A 332 -1.89 17.18 10.77
N ALA A 333 -0.72 16.89 11.37
CA ALA A 333 -0.15 17.70 12.43
C ALA A 333 0.41 19.06 11.93
N LEU A 334 0.71 19.22 10.62
CA LEU A 334 0.99 20.52 9.98
C LEU A 334 -0.23 21.45 10.03
N GLY A 335 -1.40 20.95 10.36
CA GLY A 335 -2.65 21.68 10.43
C GLY A 335 -2.71 22.81 11.47
N GLU A 336 -1.68 23.01 12.29
CA GLU A 336 -1.46 24.26 13.03
C GLU A 336 -1.40 25.47 12.06
N ARG A 337 -1.03 25.21 10.79
CA ARG A 337 -1.11 26.16 9.66
C ARG A 337 -2.25 25.73 8.74
N GLU A 338 -3.48 26.18 9.00
CA GLU A 338 -4.69 25.75 8.29
C GLU A 338 -4.59 25.89 6.76
N ALA A 339 -4.03 27.00 6.29
CA ALA A 339 -3.83 27.23 4.85
C ALA A 339 -2.99 26.14 4.19
N LEU A 340 -1.91 25.69 4.85
CA LEU A 340 -1.05 24.62 4.35
C LEU A 340 -1.80 23.28 4.32
N TYR A 341 -2.58 22.98 5.35
CA TYR A 341 -3.40 21.77 5.39
C TYR A 341 -4.40 21.73 4.23
N TYR A 342 -5.16 22.82 4.01
CA TYR A 342 -6.12 22.88 2.91
C TYR A 342 -5.45 22.84 1.54
N LEU A 343 -4.26 23.43 1.38
CA LEU A 343 -3.47 23.32 0.16
C LEU A 343 -3.09 21.86 -0.12
N ILE A 344 -2.61 21.13 0.90
CA ILE A 344 -2.27 19.70 0.76
C ILE A 344 -3.52 18.90 0.38
N VAL A 345 -4.67 19.15 1.02
CA VAL A 345 -5.93 18.47 0.67
C VAL A 345 -6.34 18.75 -0.77
N ALA A 346 -6.30 20.00 -1.21
CA ALA A 346 -6.67 20.39 -2.57
C ALA A 346 -5.76 19.74 -3.62
N LEU A 347 -4.45 19.81 -3.43
CA LEU A 347 -3.48 19.14 -4.31
C LEU A 347 -3.68 17.62 -4.34
N SER A 348 -3.93 17.01 -3.18
CA SER A 348 -4.21 15.56 -3.09
C SER A 348 -5.48 15.19 -3.87
N CYS A 349 -6.56 15.98 -3.78
CA CYS A 349 -7.78 15.74 -4.55
C CYS A 349 -7.53 15.81 -6.06
N VAL A 350 -6.80 16.83 -6.53
CA VAL A 350 -6.46 16.98 -7.96
C VAL A 350 -5.63 15.79 -8.45
N LEU A 351 -4.60 15.41 -7.69
CA LEU A 351 -3.77 14.27 -8.03
C LEU A 351 -4.54 12.96 -7.96
N ALA A 352 -5.42 12.76 -6.97
CA ALA A 352 -6.27 11.58 -6.89
C ALA A 352 -7.22 11.46 -8.09
N ALA A 353 -7.81 12.55 -8.53
CA ALA A 353 -8.65 12.59 -9.73
C ALA A 353 -7.82 12.25 -10.99
N HIS A 354 -6.63 12.83 -11.13
CA HIS A 354 -5.73 12.53 -12.24
C HIS A 354 -5.35 11.04 -12.27
N GLN A 355 -4.92 10.46 -11.14
CA GLN A 355 -4.56 9.05 -11.07
C GLN A 355 -5.76 8.13 -11.32
N GLN A 356 -6.95 8.49 -10.83
CA GLN A 356 -8.19 7.76 -11.09
C GLN A 356 -8.50 7.72 -12.59
N ILE A 357 -8.41 8.86 -13.30
CA ILE A 357 -8.66 8.94 -14.74
C ILE A 357 -7.69 8.02 -15.48
N LEU A 358 -6.40 8.10 -15.20
CA LEU A 358 -5.40 7.25 -15.86
C LEU A 358 -5.66 5.77 -15.57
N PHE A 359 -5.94 5.42 -14.29
CA PHE A 359 -6.18 4.05 -13.89
C PHE A 359 -7.37 3.43 -14.64
N VAL A 360 -8.52 4.08 -14.65
CA VAL A 360 -9.72 3.53 -15.31
C VAL A 360 -9.57 3.40 -16.82
N LEU A 361 -8.76 4.28 -17.42
CA LEU A 361 -8.42 4.20 -18.86
C LEU A 361 -7.40 3.10 -19.18
N GLY A 362 -6.94 2.33 -18.20
CA GLY A 362 -5.94 1.30 -18.41
C GLY A 362 -4.53 1.85 -18.66
N ARG A 363 -4.26 3.11 -18.29
CA ARG A 363 -2.92 3.70 -18.35
C ARG A 363 -2.19 3.45 -17.05
N TRP A 364 -0.89 3.15 -17.14
CA TRP A 364 -0.09 2.87 -15.95
C TRP A 364 -0.04 4.08 -15.02
N VAL A 365 -0.30 3.88 -13.74
CA VAL A 365 -0.32 4.93 -12.70
C VAL A 365 0.57 4.61 -11.50
N ALA A 366 1.14 3.41 -11.46
CA ALA A 366 1.94 2.96 -10.32
C ALA A 366 2.96 1.92 -10.75
#